data_5427c87ca9796024931aece3686a5dea
#
_entry.id   5427c87ca9796024931aece3686a5dea
#
_cell.length_a   1.000
_cell.length_b   1.000
_cell.length_c   1.000
_cell.angle_alpha   90.00
_cell.angle_beta   90.00
_cell.angle_gamma   90.00
#
_symmetry.space_group_name_H-M   'P 1'
#
loop_
_entity.id
_entity.type
_entity.pdbx_description
1 polymer ?
#
loop_
_entity_poly.entity_id
_entity_poly.type
_entity_poly.pdbx_seq_one_letter_code
_entity_poly.pdbx_strand_id
1 'polypeptide(L)'
;MPTARLPPFQRVLDAHRDDVLRHLIAMLGRHDADDAFQETFLAALRAYPRLTSDRNLRGWLLTIAHNKALDVHRARRRTPVPVAESHERGAQATG
;
A
#
# COMPACT_ATOMS: atom_id res chain seq x y z
N MET A 1 24.97 -3.80 -20.79
CA MET A 1 24.58 -4.28 -19.97
C MET A 1 23.30 -4.71 -19.89
N PRO A 2 23.03 -5.76 -19.83
CA PRO A 2 21.70 -6.13 -19.86
C PRO A 2 21.07 -5.80 -18.59
N THR A 3 19.94 -5.30 -18.72
CA THR A 3 19.12 -5.07 -17.57
C THR A 3 17.95 -5.97 -17.71
N ALA A 4 17.22 -6.13 -16.65
CA ALA A 4 16.00 -6.87 -16.69
C ALA A 4 15.08 -6.22 -17.69
N ARG A 5 14.40 -7.03 -18.48
CA ARG A 5 13.42 -6.51 -19.39
C ARG A 5 12.12 -6.40 -18.67
N LEU A 6 11.92 -5.28 -18.04
CA LEU A 6 10.70 -5.04 -17.28
C LEU A 6 9.63 -4.52 -18.22
N PRO A 7 8.38 -4.94 -18.05
CA PRO A 7 7.29 -4.34 -18.79
C PRO A 7 7.08 -2.90 -18.34
N PRO A 8 6.37 -2.10 -19.13
CA PRO A 8 6.02 -0.77 -18.66
C PRO A 8 5.28 -0.84 -17.35
N PHE A 9 5.59 0.07 -16.45
CA PHE A 9 4.99 0.04 -15.11
C PHE A 9 3.46 0.05 -15.15
N GLN A 10 2.87 0.76 -16.11
CA GLN A 10 1.43 0.80 -16.23
C GLN A 10 0.83 -0.59 -16.41
N ARG A 11 1.52 -1.46 -17.16
CA ARG A 11 1.04 -2.82 -17.32
C ARG A 11 1.10 -3.62 -16.05
N VAL A 12 2.15 -3.40 -15.28
CA VAL A 12 2.27 -4.07 -13.99
C VAL A 12 1.16 -3.62 -13.08
N LEU A 13 0.92 -2.33 -13.06
CA LEU A 13 -0.15 -1.75 -12.27
C LEU A 13 -1.50 -2.34 -12.68
N ASP A 14 -1.80 -2.34 -13.96
CA ASP A 14 -3.08 -2.84 -14.46
C ASP A 14 -3.28 -4.32 -14.16
N ALA A 15 -2.21 -5.10 -14.29
CA ALA A 15 -2.30 -6.53 -14.09
C ALA A 15 -2.56 -6.91 -12.64
N HIS A 16 -2.09 -6.11 -11.70
CA HIS A 16 -2.11 -6.51 -10.30
C HIS A 16 -2.89 -5.58 -9.38
N ARG A 17 -3.49 -4.54 -9.94
CA ARG A 17 -4.16 -3.54 -9.10
C ARG A 17 -5.28 -4.12 -8.25
N ASP A 18 -6.06 -5.03 -8.83
CA ASP A 18 -7.19 -5.59 -8.08
C ASP A 18 -6.72 -6.45 -6.92
N ASP A 19 -5.65 -7.20 -7.13
CA ASP A 19 -5.08 -8.02 -6.05
C ASP A 19 -4.54 -7.15 -4.93
N VAL A 20 -3.84 -6.08 -5.30
CA VAL A 20 -3.29 -5.16 -4.31
C VAL A 20 -4.41 -4.48 -3.53
N LEU A 21 -5.42 -3.98 -4.24
CA LEU A 21 -6.51 -3.29 -3.58
C LEU A 21 -7.27 -4.24 -2.65
N ARG A 22 -7.52 -5.47 -3.11
CA ARG A 22 -8.20 -6.46 -2.28
C ARG A 22 -7.42 -6.75 -0.99
N HIS A 23 -6.11 -6.87 -1.11
CA HIS A 23 -5.25 -7.10 0.05
C HIS A 23 -5.34 -5.94 1.04
N LEU A 24 -5.29 -4.71 0.51
CA LEU A 24 -5.34 -3.53 1.36
C LEU A 24 -6.71 -3.39 2.03
N ILE A 25 -7.79 -3.70 1.32
CA ILE A 25 -9.12 -3.65 1.90
C ILE A 25 -9.22 -4.68 3.04
N ALA A 26 -8.66 -5.87 2.82
CA ALA A 26 -8.70 -6.89 3.85
C ALA A 26 -7.95 -6.48 5.10
N MET A 27 -6.86 -5.73 4.95
CA MET A 27 -6.07 -5.31 6.10
C MET A 27 -6.56 -4.02 6.75
N LEU A 28 -7.11 -3.11 5.97
CA LEU A 28 -7.39 -1.75 6.45
C LEU A 28 -8.86 -1.35 6.38
N GLY A 29 -9.67 -2.09 5.63
CA GLY A 29 -11.02 -1.63 5.33
C GLY A 29 -11.02 -0.69 4.14
N ARG A 30 -12.19 -0.50 3.55
CA ARG A 30 -12.31 0.28 2.31
C ARG A 30 -11.88 1.73 2.48
N HIS A 31 -12.18 2.29 3.63
CA HIS A 31 -11.93 3.70 3.85
C HIS A 31 -10.45 4.05 3.73
N ASP A 32 -9.60 3.22 4.32
CA ASP A 32 -8.17 3.53 4.33
C ASP A 32 -7.42 2.87 3.19
N ALA A 33 -8.05 1.93 2.50
CA ALA A 33 -7.36 1.20 1.45
C ALA A 33 -6.99 2.10 0.27
N ASP A 34 -7.81 3.10 -0.05
CA ASP A 34 -7.52 3.97 -1.19
C ASP A 34 -6.23 4.75 -1.00
N ASP A 35 -6.05 5.33 0.19
CA ASP A 35 -4.82 6.06 0.47
C ASP A 35 -3.62 5.14 0.46
N ALA A 36 -3.76 3.98 1.07
CA ALA A 36 -2.67 3.01 1.09
C ALA A 36 -2.36 2.49 -0.30
N PHE A 37 -3.38 2.38 -1.15
CA PHE A 37 -3.21 1.97 -2.53
C PHE A 37 -2.34 2.97 -3.30
N GLN A 38 -2.66 4.25 -3.17
CA GLN A 38 -1.86 5.29 -3.82
C GLN A 38 -0.44 5.30 -3.29
N GLU A 39 -0.27 5.19 -1.99
CA GLU A 39 1.07 5.13 -1.39
C GLU A 39 1.86 3.94 -1.92
N THR A 40 1.18 2.81 -2.05
CA THR A 40 1.81 1.60 -2.57
C THR A 40 2.35 1.82 -3.98
N PHE A 41 1.53 2.39 -4.84
CA PHE A 41 1.95 2.58 -6.22
C PHE A 41 2.98 3.69 -6.38
N LEU A 42 2.94 4.71 -5.54
CA LEU A 42 4.00 5.71 -5.55
C LEU A 42 5.34 5.08 -5.14
N ALA A 43 5.32 4.28 -4.10
CA ALA A 43 6.54 3.60 -3.67
C ALA A 43 7.02 2.63 -4.73
N ALA A 44 6.10 1.91 -5.34
CA ALA A 44 6.44 0.96 -6.39
C ALA A 44 7.02 1.68 -7.61
N LEU A 45 6.43 2.79 -8.00
CA LEU A 45 6.92 3.56 -9.14
C LEU A 45 8.35 4.03 -8.90
N ARG A 46 8.66 4.48 -7.69
CA ARG A 46 10.01 4.91 -7.36
C ARG A 46 11.00 3.78 -7.37
N ALA A 47 10.57 2.60 -6.94
CA ALA A 47 11.47 1.46 -6.85
C ALA A 47 11.61 0.70 -8.16
N TYR A 48 10.64 0.84 -9.05
CA TYR A 48 10.59 0.04 -10.26
C TYR A 48 11.87 0.11 -11.11
N PRO A 49 12.45 1.30 -11.35
CA PRO A 49 13.66 1.37 -12.18
C PRO A 49 14.85 0.62 -11.59
N ARG A 50 14.81 0.30 -10.31
CA ARG A 50 15.92 -0.40 -9.66
C ARG A 50 15.76 -1.90 -9.67
N LEU A 51 14.61 -2.39 -10.15
CA LEU A 51 14.41 -3.83 -10.18
C LEU A 51 15.35 -4.48 -11.18
N THR A 52 15.89 -5.59 -10.78
CA THR A 52 16.80 -6.35 -11.63
C THR A 52 16.17 -7.61 -12.18
N SER A 53 14.92 -7.85 -11.86
CA SER A 53 14.22 -9.04 -12.31
C SER A 53 12.74 -8.77 -12.41
N ASP A 54 12.09 -9.36 -13.43
CA ASP A 54 10.63 -9.28 -13.55
C ASP A 54 9.93 -10.49 -12.95
N ARG A 55 10.68 -11.32 -12.24
CA ARG A 55 10.07 -12.47 -11.59
C ARG A 55 9.19 -12.00 -10.47
N ASN A 56 8.00 -12.56 -10.42
CA ASN A 56 7.08 -12.35 -9.32
C ASN A 56 6.82 -10.88 -9.01
N LEU A 57 6.48 -10.12 -10.03
CA LEU A 57 6.12 -8.70 -9.84
C LEU A 57 4.89 -8.57 -8.95
N ARG A 58 3.98 -9.54 -9.03
CA ARG A 58 2.81 -9.54 -8.16
C ARG A 58 3.22 -9.60 -6.68
N GLY A 59 4.12 -10.52 -6.34
CA GLY A 59 4.59 -10.63 -4.96
C GLY A 59 5.33 -9.39 -4.50
N TRP A 60 6.10 -8.80 -5.40
CA TRP A 60 6.82 -7.58 -5.11
C TRP A 60 5.85 -6.44 -4.75
N LEU A 61 4.81 -6.26 -5.57
CA LEU A 61 3.81 -5.25 -5.29
C LEU A 61 3.05 -5.54 -4.00
N LEU A 62 2.68 -6.80 -3.79
CA LEU A 62 1.95 -7.17 -2.58
C LEU A 62 2.79 -6.96 -1.32
N THR A 63 4.10 -7.16 -1.42
CA THR A 63 4.99 -6.89 -0.29
C THR A 63 4.98 -5.41 0.06
N ILE A 64 5.06 -4.54 -0.96
CA ILE A 64 5.00 -3.10 -0.72
C ILE A 64 3.67 -2.73 -0.08
N ALA A 65 2.57 -3.26 -0.64
CA ALA A 65 1.24 -2.97 -0.11
C ALA A 65 1.11 -3.42 1.34
N HIS A 66 1.59 -4.62 1.64
CA HIS A 66 1.53 -5.16 2.98
C HIS A 66 2.28 -4.26 3.96
N ASN A 67 3.46 -3.81 3.58
CA ASN A 67 4.26 -2.94 4.43
C ASN A 67 3.57 -1.58 4.64
N LYS A 68 2.92 -1.06 3.60
CA LYS A 68 2.15 0.18 3.77
C LYS A 68 1.00 0.00 4.74
N ALA A 69 0.32 -1.14 4.66
CA ALA A 69 -0.76 -1.42 5.59
C ALA A 69 -0.25 -1.55 7.02
N LEU A 70 0.88 -2.19 7.20
CA LEU A 70 1.49 -2.27 8.53
C LEU A 70 1.85 -0.89 9.07
N ASP A 71 2.35 -0.03 8.19
CA ASP A 71 2.67 1.35 8.60
C ASP A 71 1.42 2.08 9.10
N VAL A 72 0.30 1.89 8.42
CA VAL A 72 -0.95 2.50 8.86
C VAL A 72 -1.33 1.98 10.25
N HIS A 73 -1.26 0.66 10.45
CA HIS A 73 -1.58 0.09 11.75
C HIS A 73 -0.65 0.60 12.84
N ARG A 74 0.64 0.69 12.56
CA ARG A 74 1.60 1.20 13.53
C ARG A 74 1.31 2.65 13.88
N ALA A 75 1.00 3.46 12.88
CA ALA A 75 0.70 4.86 13.13
C ALA A 75 -0.53 5.01 14.02
N ARG A 76 -1.54 4.21 13.79
CA ARG A 76 -2.75 4.24 14.63
C ARG A 76 -2.44 3.86 16.06
N ARG A 77 -1.60 2.86 16.26
CA ARG A 77 -1.26 2.43 17.61
C ARG A 77 -0.41 3.45 18.34
N ARG A 78 0.47 4.14 17.60
CA ARG A 78 1.35 5.13 18.24
C ARG A 78 0.67 6.44 18.52
N THR A 79 -0.30 6.80 17.72
CA THR A 79 -0.95 8.10 17.85
C THR A 79 -1.90 8.05 19.03
N PRO A 80 -1.71 8.92 20.03
CA PRO A 80 -2.66 8.97 21.15
C PRO A 80 -4.02 9.33 20.64
N VAL A 81 -5.02 8.65 21.14
CA VAL A 81 -6.39 8.99 20.81
C VAL A 81 -6.72 10.31 21.51
N PRO A 82 -7.19 11.32 20.77
CA PRO A 82 -7.59 12.56 21.42
C PRO A 82 -8.78 12.30 22.30
N VAL A 83 -8.61 12.49 23.56
CA VAL A 83 -9.68 12.23 24.50
C VAL A 83 -10.81 13.20 24.31
N ALA A 84 -10.44 14.39 24.02
CA ALA A 84 -11.46 15.41 23.88
C ALA A 84 -12.17 15.30 22.57
N GLU A 85 -11.65 14.67 21.76
CA GLU A 85 -12.22 14.59 20.55
C GLU A 85 -12.44 13.41 20.11
N SER A 86 -12.39 12.87 20.79
CA SER A 86 -12.41 11.95 20.31
C SER A 86 -13.14 11.33 20.18
N HIS A 87 -13.42 11.71 20.40
CA HIS A 87 -13.90 11.29 20.25
C HIS A 87 -14.47 11.32 19.48
N GLU A 88 -14.41 11.91 19.13
CA GLU A 88 -14.69 12.10 18.37
C GLU A 88 -14.55 11.59 17.46
N ARG A 89 -14.47 11.50 17.29
CA ARG A 89 -14.22 11.08 16.43
C ARG A 89 -14.48 10.18 16.19
N GLY A 90 -14.52 10.10 16.52
CA GLY A 90 -14.60 9.54 16.35
C GLY A 90 -14.55 8.84 16.09
N ALA A 91 -14.56 9.12 16.09
CA ALA A 91 -14.26 8.82 15.82
C ALA A 91 -13.84 8.22 15.55
N GLN A 92 -13.71 8.39 15.45
CA GLN A 92 -13.10 8.18 15.15
C GLN A 92 -12.69 7.41 15.22
N ALA A 93 -12.67 7.35 15.29
CA ALA A 93 -12.18 6.90 15.44
C ALA A 93 -11.94 6.09 15.64
N THR A 94 -11.84 5.85 15.68
CA THR A 94 -11.59 5.26 15.87
C THR A 94 -11.43 4.65 15.82
N GLY A 95 -11.37 4.41 15.52
CA GLY A 95 -11.26 4.11 15.50
C GLY A 95 -11.22 3.75 15.47
#